data_60158825e4320cae6cd144ea9ac7a88a
#
_entry.id   60158825e4320cae6cd144ea9ac7a88a
#
_cell.length_a   1.000
_cell.length_b   1.000
_cell.length_c   1.000
_cell.angle_alpha   90.00
_cell.angle_beta   90.00
_cell.angle_gamma   90.00
#
_symmetry.space_group_name_H-M   'P 1'
#
loop_
_entity.id
_entity.type
_entity.pdbx_description
1 polymer ?
#
loop_
_entity_poly.entity_id
_entity_poly.type
_entity_poly.pdbx_seq_one_letter_code
_entity_poly.pdbx_strand_id
1 'polypeptide(L)'
;MAMILLPIAQGFEEVEAVSLIDVLRRGGIAVRVASVDPHKDNNLVLGANGITIQADTDIKNVVADDFDMILLPGGWENTYTLAENETVQSLLKEFKTKEKTVGAICAAPYALNKAGVLGDDYTCYPSVEDEIAKEGYRDDQAVVVDGNIMTSRGPGTALCFGLEIVKKFSGEESYKAVKEGMLLDFCN
;
A
#
# COMPACT_ATOMS: atom_id res chain seq x y z
N MET A 1 -16.85 -9.33 2.61
CA MET A 1 -15.80 -8.62 3.39
C MET A 1 -14.63 -8.50 2.46
N ALA A 2 -14.18 -7.28 2.18
CA ALA A 2 -13.03 -7.07 1.31
C ALA A 2 -11.75 -7.60 1.96
N MET A 3 -10.82 -8.11 1.12
CA MET A 3 -9.50 -8.59 1.55
C MET A 3 -8.40 -7.85 0.78
N ILE A 4 -7.45 -7.30 1.52
CA ILE A 4 -6.32 -6.54 0.97
C ILE A 4 -5.02 -7.32 1.20
N LEU A 5 -4.23 -7.44 0.13
CA LEU A 5 -2.87 -7.94 0.19
C LEU A 5 -1.92 -6.79 0.49
N LEU A 6 -1.07 -6.93 1.50
CA LEU A 6 -0.05 -5.96 1.86
C LEU A 6 1.33 -6.65 1.88
N PRO A 7 2.06 -6.64 0.73
CA PRO A 7 3.40 -7.19 0.67
C PRO A 7 4.41 -6.27 1.35
N ILE A 8 5.30 -6.86 2.15
CA ILE A 8 6.41 -6.16 2.81
C ILE A 8 7.72 -6.92 2.63
N ALA A 9 8.78 -6.16 2.38
CA ALA A 9 10.16 -6.63 2.37
C ALA A 9 10.97 -5.92 3.46
N GLN A 10 12.20 -6.35 3.68
CA GLN A 10 13.10 -5.66 4.60
C GLN A 10 13.19 -4.16 4.27
N GLY A 11 13.25 -3.33 5.31
CA GLY A 11 13.30 -1.87 5.17
C GLY A 11 11.95 -1.23 4.84
N PHE A 12 10.82 -1.94 5.04
CA PHE A 12 9.50 -1.31 4.95
C PHE A 12 9.36 -0.18 5.99
N GLU A 13 8.60 0.85 5.67
CA GLU A 13 8.33 1.94 6.59
C GLU A 13 7.23 1.54 7.58
N GLU A 14 7.57 1.51 8.87
CA GLU A 14 6.73 0.91 9.92
C GLU A 14 5.46 1.71 10.19
N VAL A 15 5.56 3.05 10.22
CA VAL A 15 4.40 3.92 10.45
C VAL A 15 3.37 3.71 9.34
N GLU A 16 3.81 3.61 8.11
CA GLU A 16 2.92 3.39 6.97
C GLU A 16 2.25 2.01 7.02
N ALA A 17 3.05 0.96 7.13
CA ALA A 17 2.54 -0.41 7.13
C ALA A 17 1.56 -0.65 8.28
N VAL A 18 1.95 -0.29 9.52
CA VAL A 18 1.13 -0.52 10.71
C VAL A 18 -0.14 0.34 10.70
N SER A 19 -0.03 1.61 10.31
CA SER A 19 -1.19 2.49 10.20
C SER A 19 -2.21 1.97 9.20
N LEU A 20 -1.76 1.55 8.02
CA LEU A 20 -2.63 0.97 7.00
C LEU A 20 -3.30 -0.31 7.50
N ILE A 21 -2.55 -1.23 8.09
CA ILE A 21 -3.09 -2.48 8.63
C ILE A 21 -4.16 -2.19 9.70
N ASP A 22 -3.87 -1.32 10.65
CA ASP A 22 -4.78 -1.02 11.78
C ASP A 22 -6.06 -0.31 11.31
N VAL A 23 -5.93 0.76 10.51
CA VAL A 23 -7.08 1.51 9.98
C VAL A 23 -8.01 0.62 9.17
N LEU A 24 -7.45 -0.20 8.28
CA LEU A 24 -8.24 -1.09 7.43
C LEU A 24 -8.98 -2.15 8.24
N ARG A 25 -8.32 -2.77 9.22
CA ARG A 25 -8.94 -3.75 10.11
C ARG A 25 -10.06 -3.13 10.96
N ARG A 26 -9.89 -1.91 11.43
CA ARG A 26 -10.97 -1.14 12.12
C ARG A 26 -12.13 -0.87 11.19
N GLY A 27 -11.88 -0.63 9.91
CA GLY A 27 -12.91 -0.45 8.88
C GLY A 27 -13.60 -1.75 8.42
N GLY A 28 -13.34 -2.89 9.08
CA GLY A 28 -13.96 -4.18 8.76
C GLY A 28 -13.36 -4.84 7.51
N ILE A 29 -12.16 -4.45 7.10
CA ILE A 29 -11.45 -4.99 5.95
C ILE A 29 -10.40 -6.01 6.43
N ALA A 30 -10.37 -7.19 5.83
CA ALA A 30 -9.33 -8.16 6.11
C ALA A 30 -8.02 -7.73 5.42
N VAL A 31 -6.91 -7.75 6.15
CA VAL A 31 -5.58 -7.47 5.61
C VAL A 31 -4.70 -8.68 5.84
N ARG A 32 -4.13 -9.19 4.76
CA ARG A 32 -3.11 -10.24 4.77
C ARG A 32 -1.76 -9.66 4.42
N VAL A 33 -0.85 -9.72 5.36
CA VAL A 33 0.53 -9.28 5.19
C VAL A 33 1.33 -10.42 4.59
N ALA A 34 2.04 -10.17 3.48
CA ALA A 34 2.87 -11.16 2.83
C ALA A 34 4.34 -10.74 2.85
N SER A 35 5.22 -11.62 3.31
CA SER A 35 6.68 -11.39 3.25
C SER A 35 7.19 -11.61 1.83
N VAL A 36 8.07 -10.71 1.37
CA VAL A 36 8.69 -10.76 0.05
C VAL A 36 10.16 -11.19 0.11
N ASP A 37 10.66 -11.48 1.30
CA ASP A 37 12.04 -11.91 1.50
C ASP A 37 12.16 -13.45 1.39
N PRO A 38 12.90 -13.98 0.39
CA PRO A 38 13.03 -15.42 0.18
C PRO A 38 13.94 -16.13 1.19
N HIS A 39 14.56 -15.41 2.11
CA HIS A 39 15.64 -15.96 2.95
C HIS A 39 15.28 -16.16 4.43
N LYS A 40 14.02 -15.95 4.84
CA LYS A 40 13.61 -16.09 6.25
C LYS A 40 12.50 -17.12 6.46
N ASP A 41 12.84 -18.19 7.18
CA ASP A 41 11.98 -19.34 7.40
C ASP A 41 10.71 -19.08 8.24
N ASN A 42 10.50 -17.86 8.78
CA ASN A 42 9.42 -17.57 9.75
C ASN A 42 8.63 -16.29 9.46
N ASN A 43 8.69 -15.78 8.24
CA ASN A 43 7.97 -14.58 7.79
C ASN A 43 8.20 -13.33 8.67
N LEU A 44 9.35 -13.26 9.37
CA LEU A 44 9.74 -12.06 10.13
C LEU A 44 10.39 -11.06 9.19
N VAL A 45 9.87 -9.84 9.15
CA VAL A 45 10.38 -8.77 8.28
C VAL A 45 10.81 -7.60 9.14
N LEU A 46 12.06 -7.16 8.98
CA LEU A 46 12.64 -6.02 9.69
C LEU A 46 12.33 -4.72 8.93
N GLY A 47 11.70 -3.77 9.59
CA GLY A 47 11.42 -2.44 9.06
C GLY A 47 12.63 -1.51 9.07
N ALA A 48 12.48 -0.36 8.42
CA ALA A 48 13.54 0.65 8.23
C ALA A 48 14.05 1.24 9.56
N ASN A 49 13.21 1.27 10.59
CA ASN A 49 13.52 1.84 11.91
C ASN A 49 13.67 0.77 13.01
N GLY A 50 13.86 -0.49 12.64
CA GLY A 50 14.21 -1.57 13.54
C GLY A 50 13.03 -2.31 14.20
N ILE A 51 11.79 -2.06 13.76
CA ILE A 51 10.61 -2.80 14.22
C ILE A 51 10.41 -4.01 13.32
N THR A 52 10.30 -5.19 13.93
CA THR A 52 10.03 -6.43 13.19
C THR A 52 8.56 -6.78 13.22
N ILE A 53 8.00 -7.08 12.05
CA ILE A 53 6.64 -7.59 11.88
C ILE A 53 6.70 -9.05 11.43
N GLN A 54 5.81 -9.88 11.98
CA GLN A 54 5.56 -11.20 11.45
C GLN A 54 4.46 -11.12 10.39
N ALA A 55 4.80 -11.45 9.15
CA ALA A 55 3.84 -11.55 8.06
C ALA A 55 2.99 -12.84 8.18
N ASP A 56 1.77 -12.78 7.67
CA ASP A 56 0.81 -13.90 7.71
C ASP A 56 1.20 -15.03 6.75
N THR A 57 1.91 -14.71 5.66
CA THR A 57 2.27 -15.66 4.59
C THR A 57 3.50 -15.19 3.81
N ASP A 58 4.06 -16.07 2.99
CA ASP A 58 5.04 -15.74 1.96
C ASP A 58 4.31 -15.30 0.68
N ILE A 59 4.85 -14.31 -0.04
CA ILE A 59 4.27 -13.80 -1.31
C ILE A 59 4.10 -14.90 -2.36
N LYS A 60 4.92 -15.93 -2.34
CA LYS A 60 4.85 -17.08 -3.26
C LYS A 60 3.58 -17.90 -3.11
N ASN A 61 2.93 -17.83 -1.95
CA ASN A 61 1.69 -18.55 -1.65
C ASN A 61 0.44 -17.72 -1.95
N VAL A 62 0.59 -16.51 -2.50
CA VAL A 62 -0.50 -15.60 -2.78
C VAL A 62 -1.14 -15.90 -4.14
N VAL A 63 -2.47 -15.92 -4.15
CA VAL A 63 -3.29 -16.01 -5.36
C VAL A 63 -4.08 -14.71 -5.50
N ALA A 64 -3.91 -13.99 -6.61
CA ALA A 64 -4.53 -12.67 -6.81
C ALA A 64 -6.06 -12.67 -6.69
N ASP A 65 -6.70 -13.78 -7.02
CA ASP A 65 -8.16 -13.88 -6.98
C ASP A 65 -8.75 -13.81 -5.56
N ASP A 66 -7.96 -14.14 -4.54
CA ASP A 66 -8.37 -14.09 -3.14
C ASP A 66 -8.46 -12.65 -2.60
N PHE A 67 -8.00 -11.64 -3.35
CA PHE A 67 -7.88 -10.27 -2.88
C PHE A 67 -8.61 -9.27 -3.78
N ASP A 68 -9.10 -8.19 -3.17
CA ASP A 68 -9.76 -7.07 -3.84
C ASP A 68 -8.80 -5.92 -4.15
N MET A 69 -7.69 -5.83 -3.40
CA MET A 69 -6.66 -4.81 -3.53
C MET A 69 -5.28 -5.36 -3.19
N ILE A 70 -4.26 -4.84 -3.88
CA ILE A 70 -2.86 -4.93 -3.46
C ILE A 70 -2.39 -3.54 -3.01
N LEU A 71 -1.77 -3.43 -1.83
CA LEU A 71 -1.39 -2.17 -1.19
C LEU A 71 0.06 -2.21 -0.74
N LEU A 72 0.90 -1.34 -1.32
CA LEU A 72 2.33 -1.30 -1.07
C LEU A 72 2.69 -0.17 -0.08
N PRO A 73 3.23 -0.48 1.12
CA PRO A 73 3.87 0.52 1.97
C PRO A 73 5.21 0.93 1.38
N GLY A 74 5.73 2.07 1.82
CA GLY A 74 7.01 2.60 1.38
C GLY A 74 8.21 2.05 2.17
N GLY A 75 9.21 2.91 2.31
CA GLY A 75 10.57 2.53 2.69
C GLY A 75 11.38 2.21 1.43
N TRP A 76 12.54 2.86 1.23
CA TRP A 76 13.30 2.72 -0.01
C TRP A 76 13.77 1.30 -0.29
N GLU A 77 14.36 0.63 0.70
CA GLU A 77 14.83 -0.75 0.56
C GLU A 77 13.67 -1.71 0.22
N ASN A 78 12.55 -1.59 0.93
CA ASN A 78 11.33 -2.31 0.62
C ASN A 78 10.84 -2.02 -0.81
N THR A 79 10.78 -0.75 -1.20
CA THR A 79 10.30 -0.34 -2.52
C THR A 79 11.13 -0.94 -3.65
N TYR A 80 12.47 -0.90 -3.54
CA TYR A 80 13.33 -1.51 -4.55
C TYR A 80 13.14 -3.03 -4.61
N THR A 81 13.04 -3.70 -3.46
CA THR A 81 12.74 -5.13 -3.43
C THR A 81 11.43 -5.46 -4.11
N LEU A 82 10.35 -4.70 -3.83
CA LEU A 82 9.06 -4.89 -4.48
C LEU A 82 9.11 -4.60 -5.99
N ALA A 83 9.89 -3.61 -6.40
CA ALA A 83 10.06 -3.23 -7.81
C ALA A 83 10.83 -4.27 -8.62
N GLU A 84 11.77 -5.00 -8.00
CA GLU A 84 12.59 -6.03 -8.65
C GLU A 84 12.02 -7.45 -8.50
N ASN A 85 11.07 -7.67 -7.58
CA ASN A 85 10.52 -9.00 -7.34
C ASN A 85 9.49 -9.38 -8.41
N GLU A 86 9.80 -10.43 -9.19
CA GLU A 86 8.97 -10.89 -10.31
C GLU A 86 7.54 -11.26 -9.88
N THR A 87 7.36 -11.87 -8.70
CA THR A 87 6.04 -12.26 -8.20
C THR A 87 5.20 -11.02 -7.89
N VAL A 88 5.76 -10.02 -7.20
CA VAL A 88 5.07 -8.77 -6.91
C VAL A 88 4.72 -8.03 -8.19
N GLN A 89 5.66 -7.93 -9.13
CA GLN A 89 5.44 -7.25 -10.41
C GLN A 89 4.37 -7.94 -11.27
N SER A 90 4.32 -9.26 -11.24
CA SER A 90 3.28 -10.03 -11.91
C SER A 90 1.91 -9.83 -11.26
N LEU A 91 1.83 -9.85 -9.92
CA LEU A 91 0.60 -9.57 -9.17
C LEU A 91 0.08 -8.16 -9.48
N LEU A 92 0.90 -7.13 -9.48
CA LEU A 92 0.49 -5.76 -9.82
C LEU A 92 -0.16 -5.67 -11.20
N LYS A 93 0.44 -6.30 -12.20
CA LYS A 93 -0.12 -6.36 -13.57
C LYS A 93 -1.43 -7.14 -13.61
N GLU A 94 -1.52 -8.24 -12.88
CA GLU A 94 -2.73 -9.06 -12.80
C GLU A 94 -3.88 -8.29 -12.13
N PHE A 95 -3.62 -7.56 -11.02
CA PHE A 95 -4.62 -6.72 -10.38
C PHE A 95 -5.14 -5.65 -11.33
N LYS A 96 -4.25 -4.96 -12.06
CA LYS A 96 -4.65 -3.98 -13.08
C LYS A 96 -5.51 -4.60 -14.19
N THR A 97 -5.09 -5.75 -14.72
CA THR A 97 -5.81 -6.45 -15.80
C THR A 97 -7.21 -6.89 -15.36
N LYS A 98 -7.36 -7.28 -14.09
CA LYS A 98 -8.63 -7.68 -13.49
C LYS A 98 -9.45 -6.51 -12.94
N GLU A 99 -9.03 -5.27 -13.22
CA GLU A 99 -9.65 -4.04 -12.73
C GLU A 99 -9.79 -3.97 -11.20
N LYS A 100 -8.94 -4.72 -10.47
CA LYS A 100 -8.85 -4.66 -9.02
C LYS A 100 -8.07 -3.41 -8.57
N THR A 101 -8.26 -3.00 -7.34
CA THR A 101 -7.60 -1.81 -6.81
C THR A 101 -6.11 -2.07 -6.55
N VAL A 102 -5.29 -1.08 -6.89
CA VAL A 102 -3.85 -1.06 -6.59
C VAL A 102 -3.53 0.21 -5.81
N GLY A 103 -2.84 0.08 -4.69
CA GLY A 103 -2.45 1.20 -3.86
C GLY A 103 -0.96 1.23 -3.54
N ALA A 104 -0.42 2.42 -3.37
CA ALA A 104 0.97 2.62 -2.93
C ALA A 104 1.15 3.95 -2.20
N ILE A 105 2.05 3.97 -1.23
CA ILE A 105 2.36 5.17 -0.44
C ILE A 105 3.87 5.44 -0.43
N CYS A 106 4.25 6.72 -0.28
CA CYS A 106 5.62 7.18 -0.08
C CYS A 106 6.52 6.88 -1.29
N ALA A 107 7.51 6.01 -1.15
CA ALA A 107 8.38 5.59 -2.24
C ALA A 107 7.73 4.54 -3.15
N ALA A 108 6.74 3.79 -2.66
CA ALA A 108 6.18 2.63 -3.34
C ALA A 108 5.48 2.90 -4.69
N PRO A 109 4.96 4.10 -5.03
CA PRO A 109 4.51 4.41 -6.39
C PRO A 109 5.57 4.17 -7.46
N TYR A 110 6.87 4.21 -7.11
CA TYR A 110 7.95 3.79 -7.99
C TYR A 110 7.80 2.32 -8.46
N ALA A 111 7.43 1.41 -7.54
CA ALA A 111 7.21 0.01 -7.89
C ALA A 111 5.99 -0.17 -8.82
N LEU A 112 4.95 0.65 -8.66
CA LEU A 112 3.81 0.68 -9.59
C LEU A 112 4.23 1.14 -10.98
N ASN A 113 5.08 2.18 -11.05
CA ASN A 113 5.61 2.68 -12.32
C ASN A 113 6.44 1.60 -13.04
N LYS A 114 7.29 0.88 -12.31
CA LYS A 114 8.07 -0.24 -12.86
C LYS A 114 7.18 -1.35 -13.45
N ALA A 115 6.06 -1.63 -12.82
CA ALA A 115 5.08 -2.60 -13.32
C ALA A 115 4.25 -2.07 -14.50
N GLY A 116 4.31 -0.78 -14.82
CA GLY A 116 3.45 -0.14 -15.82
C GLY A 116 1.99 -0.03 -15.38
N VAL A 117 1.74 0.04 -14.06
CA VAL A 117 0.38 0.10 -13.50
C VAL A 117 0.06 1.43 -12.81
N LEU A 118 1.04 2.32 -12.67
CA LEU A 118 0.81 3.66 -12.10
C LEU A 118 -0.20 4.45 -12.94
N GLY A 119 -1.12 5.14 -12.26
CA GLY A 119 -2.13 6.00 -12.87
C GLY A 119 -1.53 7.23 -13.60
N ASP A 120 -2.36 7.97 -14.33
CA ASP A 120 -1.92 9.19 -14.98
C ASP A 120 -1.79 10.34 -14.00
N ASP A 121 -2.68 10.42 -13.00
CA ASP A 121 -2.52 11.26 -11.83
C ASP A 121 -2.04 10.42 -10.64
N TYR A 122 -1.03 10.88 -9.92
CA TYR A 122 -0.48 10.20 -8.75
C TYR A 122 0.20 11.15 -7.77
N THR A 123 0.41 10.68 -6.54
CA THR A 123 1.29 11.34 -5.59
C THR A 123 2.28 10.34 -4.99
N CYS A 124 3.37 10.84 -4.44
CA CYS A 124 4.42 10.04 -3.81
C CYS A 124 5.20 10.89 -2.79
N TYR A 125 6.19 10.31 -2.14
CA TYR A 125 7.10 11.06 -1.30
C TYR A 125 7.91 12.06 -2.15
N PRO A 126 8.12 13.30 -1.67
CA PRO A 126 8.90 14.32 -2.40
C PRO A 126 10.27 13.79 -2.83
N SER A 127 10.65 14.03 -4.07
CA SER A 127 11.81 13.53 -4.81
C SER A 127 11.65 12.16 -5.47
N VAL A 128 10.65 11.36 -5.11
CA VAL A 128 10.39 10.07 -5.78
C VAL A 128 9.83 10.27 -7.19
N GLU A 129 9.13 11.37 -7.42
CA GLU A 129 8.66 11.78 -8.75
C GLU A 129 9.79 11.91 -9.77
N ASP A 130 10.98 12.33 -9.33
CA ASP A 130 12.17 12.41 -10.20
C ASP A 130 12.62 11.01 -10.69
N GLU A 131 12.53 10.00 -9.82
CA GLU A 131 12.84 8.61 -10.15
C GLU A 131 11.74 7.95 -11.00
N ILE A 132 10.49 8.33 -10.77
CA ILE A 132 9.34 7.88 -11.55
C ILE A 132 9.39 8.47 -12.97
N ALA A 133 9.79 9.73 -13.07
CA ALA A 133 9.93 10.47 -14.33
C ALA A 133 8.68 10.40 -15.24
N LYS A 134 7.49 10.46 -14.62
CA LYS A 134 6.19 10.46 -15.29
C LYS A 134 5.42 11.74 -14.96
N GLU A 135 4.73 12.31 -15.95
CA GLU A 135 3.82 13.43 -15.73
C GLU A 135 2.64 13.04 -14.83
N GLY A 136 1.96 14.03 -14.24
CA GLY A 136 0.76 13.82 -13.41
C GLY A 136 1.02 13.75 -11.91
N TYR A 137 2.23 14.07 -11.46
CA TYR A 137 2.52 14.17 -10.04
C TYR A 137 1.74 15.31 -9.37
N ARG A 138 1.08 15.00 -8.25
CA ARG A 138 0.29 15.91 -7.42
C ARG A 138 0.94 16.10 -6.07
N ASP A 139 1.55 17.25 -5.82
CA ASP A 139 2.18 17.60 -4.55
C ASP A 139 1.23 18.26 -3.54
N ASP A 140 0.07 18.68 -4.01
CA ASP A 140 -0.98 19.39 -3.27
C ASP A 140 -2.02 18.47 -2.61
N GLN A 141 -1.95 17.15 -2.85
CA GLN A 141 -2.92 16.17 -2.36
C GLN A 141 -2.28 15.10 -1.48
N ALA A 142 -2.87 14.83 -0.31
CA ALA A 142 -2.43 13.77 0.58
C ALA A 142 -2.71 12.37 0.00
N VAL A 143 -3.81 12.25 -0.74
CA VAL A 143 -4.24 11.02 -1.42
C VAL A 143 -4.72 11.38 -2.82
N VAL A 144 -4.26 10.65 -3.82
CA VAL A 144 -4.72 10.75 -5.21
C VAL A 144 -5.38 9.44 -5.61
N VAL A 145 -6.56 9.54 -6.21
CA VAL A 145 -7.32 8.41 -6.75
C VAL A 145 -7.49 8.62 -8.26
N ASP A 146 -6.91 7.73 -9.03
CA ASP A 146 -7.07 7.69 -10.48
C ASP A 146 -7.63 6.32 -10.91
N GLY A 147 -8.92 6.26 -11.14
CA GLY A 147 -9.63 5.01 -11.39
C GLY A 147 -9.50 4.02 -10.23
N ASN A 148 -8.85 2.91 -10.48
CA ASN A 148 -8.55 1.88 -9.49
C ASN A 148 -7.16 2.01 -8.86
N ILE A 149 -6.41 3.06 -9.17
CA ILE A 149 -5.09 3.31 -8.60
C ILE A 149 -5.23 4.37 -7.50
N MET A 150 -4.68 4.09 -6.34
CA MET A 150 -4.68 4.99 -5.18
C MET A 150 -3.27 5.21 -4.70
N THR A 151 -2.85 6.45 -4.56
CA THR A 151 -1.50 6.79 -4.08
C THR A 151 -1.53 7.80 -2.95
N SER A 152 -0.51 7.79 -2.09
CA SER A 152 -0.38 8.72 -0.97
C SER A 152 1.09 9.11 -0.73
N ARG A 153 1.32 10.19 0.05
CA ARG A 153 2.62 10.88 0.08
C ARG A 153 3.65 10.27 1.02
N GLY A 154 3.26 9.81 2.19
CA GLY A 154 4.27 9.33 3.15
C GLY A 154 3.71 9.04 4.54
N PRO A 155 4.58 8.85 5.55
CA PRO A 155 4.15 8.41 6.88
C PRO A 155 3.06 9.26 7.50
N GLY A 156 3.15 10.59 7.34
CA GLY A 156 2.17 11.54 7.89
C GLY A 156 0.77 11.48 7.23
N THR A 157 0.65 10.87 6.05
CA THR A 157 -0.63 10.72 5.33
C THR A 157 -1.19 9.30 5.37
N ALA A 158 -0.51 8.36 6.02
CA ALA A 158 -0.89 6.94 6.02
C ALA A 158 -2.27 6.68 6.62
N LEU A 159 -2.63 7.37 7.70
CA LEU A 159 -3.93 7.24 8.34
C LEU A 159 -5.06 7.74 7.42
N CYS A 160 -4.88 8.88 6.77
CA CYS A 160 -5.86 9.43 5.83
C CYS A 160 -5.99 8.54 4.59
N PHE A 161 -4.88 7.97 4.12
CA PHE A 161 -4.89 7.01 3.01
C PHE A 161 -5.68 5.74 3.38
N GLY A 162 -5.45 5.20 4.57
CA GLY A 162 -6.23 4.07 5.09
C GLY A 162 -7.73 4.38 5.16
N LEU A 163 -8.10 5.59 5.60
CA LEU A 163 -9.51 6.04 5.64
C LEU A 163 -10.15 6.09 4.25
N GLU A 164 -9.45 6.61 3.24
CA GLU A 164 -9.97 6.63 1.86
C GLU A 164 -10.19 5.21 1.32
N ILE A 165 -9.31 4.27 1.66
CA ILE A 165 -9.49 2.86 1.31
C ILE A 165 -10.70 2.25 2.07
N VAL A 166 -10.87 2.57 3.36
CA VAL A 166 -12.08 2.16 4.13
C VAL A 166 -13.34 2.71 3.46
N LYS A 167 -13.34 3.97 3.06
CA LYS A 167 -14.46 4.58 2.35
C LYS A 167 -14.83 3.82 1.07
N LYS A 168 -13.81 3.46 0.28
CA LYS A 168 -13.99 2.71 -0.98
C LYS A 168 -14.60 1.33 -0.78
N PHE A 169 -14.15 0.55 0.21
CA PHE A 169 -14.52 -0.85 0.38
C PHE A 169 -15.61 -1.10 1.42
N SER A 170 -15.74 -0.24 2.42
CA SER A 170 -16.70 -0.40 3.53
C SER A 170 -17.73 0.73 3.60
N GLY A 171 -17.60 1.74 2.75
CA GLY A 171 -18.58 2.83 2.61
C GLY A 171 -18.41 3.97 3.62
N GLU A 172 -19.23 4.99 3.43
CA GLU A 172 -19.15 6.27 4.15
C GLU A 172 -19.42 6.13 5.66
N GLU A 173 -20.28 5.21 6.07
CA GLU A 173 -20.60 4.98 7.49
C GLU A 173 -19.37 4.44 8.23
N SER A 174 -18.71 3.43 7.68
CA SER A 174 -17.47 2.87 8.24
C SER A 174 -16.34 3.89 8.26
N TYR A 175 -16.20 4.69 7.18
CA TYR A 175 -15.25 5.80 7.13
C TYR A 175 -15.43 6.75 8.32
N LYS A 176 -16.65 7.23 8.56
CA LYS A 176 -16.96 8.14 9.67
C LYS A 176 -16.69 7.53 11.02
N ALA A 177 -17.11 6.28 11.22
CA ALA A 177 -16.91 5.57 12.48
C ALA A 177 -15.43 5.38 12.82
N VAL A 178 -14.60 5.00 11.83
CA VAL A 178 -13.15 4.84 12.01
C VAL A 178 -12.49 6.19 12.23
N LYS A 179 -12.83 7.21 11.42
CA LYS A 179 -12.30 8.58 11.55
C LYS A 179 -12.54 9.14 12.96
N GLU A 180 -13.77 9.06 13.44
CA GLU A 180 -14.17 9.52 14.77
C GLU A 180 -13.50 8.70 15.88
N GLY A 181 -13.54 7.38 15.79
CA GLY A 181 -12.96 6.47 16.79
C GLY A 181 -11.44 6.56 16.94
N MET A 182 -10.75 7.01 15.89
CA MET A 182 -9.29 7.23 15.88
C MET A 182 -8.89 8.70 16.03
N LEU A 183 -9.84 9.62 16.18
CA LEU A 183 -9.60 11.08 16.32
C LEU A 183 -8.81 11.65 15.11
N LEU A 184 -9.20 11.27 13.89
CA LEU A 184 -8.54 11.66 12.65
C LEU A 184 -9.16 12.92 12.01
N ASP A 185 -9.42 13.95 12.81
CA ASP A 185 -10.08 15.19 12.35
C ASP A 185 -9.27 15.95 11.29
N PHE A 186 -7.96 15.70 11.23
CA PHE A 186 -7.05 16.27 10.24
C PHE A 186 -7.13 15.59 8.86
N CYS A 187 -7.77 14.45 8.74
CA CYS A 187 -8.06 13.83 7.46
C CYS A 187 -9.34 14.45 6.86
N ASN A 188 -9.19 15.12 5.72
CA ASN A 188 -10.29 15.83 5.03
C ASN A 188 -10.77 15.03 3.81
#